data_7d6c2c9efdda3bf3c57a06f80e04a6b5
#
_entry.id   7d6c2c9efdda3bf3c57a06f80e04a6b5
#
_cell.length_a   1.000
_cell.length_b   1.000
_cell.length_c   1.000
_cell.angle_alpha   90.00
_cell.angle_beta   90.00
_cell.angle_gamma   90.00
#
_symmetry.space_group_name_H-M   'P 1'
#
loop_
_entity.id
_entity.type
_entity.pdbx_description
1 polymer ?
#
loop_
_entity_poly.entity_id
_entity_poly.type
_entity_poly.pdbx_seq_one_letter_code
_entity_poly.pdbx_strand_id
1 'polypeptide(L)'
;MARPKIALIGAGQIGGTLAHLAAIKELGDVVLFDISEGTPQGKALDIAESGPSEGFDGSFKGTNDYADIAGADVCIVTAGVPRKPGMSRDDLLGINLKVMKSVGEGIAAHAPDAFVICITNPLDAMVWALRQFSGLPHEKVVGMAGVLDSARFRHFLSLEFGVSMRDVTAFVLGGHGDTMVPLARYSTVAGIPLPDLVKMGWTTQEKLDAIVQRTRDGGAEIVGLLKTGSAFYAPATSAIEMAEAYLRDQKRVLPCAAYVDGAYGLDGMYVGVPTVIGAGGIEKIIDIELDADEQAMMQKSIDAVKGLVEACKGIDNSLA
;
A
#
# COMPACT_ATOMS: atom_id res chain seq x y z
N MET A 1 -9.00 27.29 -6.92
CA MET A 1 -8.70 26.49 -5.73
C MET A 1 -7.19 26.27 -5.72
N ALA A 2 -6.55 26.22 -4.55
CA ALA A 2 -5.14 25.83 -4.46
C ALA A 2 -4.98 24.38 -4.94
N ARG A 3 -3.84 24.02 -5.52
CA ARG A 3 -3.54 22.61 -5.84
C ARG A 3 -3.44 21.81 -4.54
N PRO A 4 -3.87 20.54 -4.52
CA PRO A 4 -3.60 19.65 -3.39
C PRO A 4 -2.10 19.54 -3.11
N LYS A 5 -1.74 19.34 -1.86
CA LYS A 5 -0.35 19.13 -1.43
C LYS A 5 -0.12 17.67 -1.04
N ILE A 6 0.86 17.04 -1.66
CA ILE A 6 1.22 15.63 -1.45
C ILE A 6 2.60 15.58 -0.81
N ALA A 7 2.68 15.06 0.42
CA ALA A 7 3.93 14.84 1.12
C ALA A 7 4.37 13.37 0.97
N LEU A 8 5.55 13.15 0.44
CA LEU A 8 6.16 11.84 0.26
C LEU A 8 7.25 11.66 1.31
N ILE A 9 7.02 10.80 2.29
CA ILE A 9 7.93 10.59 3.42
C ILE A 9 8.83 9.39 3.12
N GLY A 10 10.05 9.68 2.66
CA GLY A 10 11.03 8.77 2.12
C GLY A 10 11.32 9.05 0.64
N ALA A 11 12.55 9.44 0.31
CA ALA A 11 13.00 9.79 -1.04
C ALA A 11 13.76 8.64 -1.73
N GLY A 12 13.51 7.38 -1.34
CA GLY A 12 14.06 6.22 -1.99
C GLY A 12 13.53 6.00 -3.41
N GLN A 13 13.63 4.77 -3.92
CA GLN A 13 13.13 4.45 -5.28
C GLN A 13 11.61 4.61 -5.38
N ILE A 14 10.87 4.12 -4.38
CA ILE A 14 9.41 4.27 -4.35
C ILE A 14 9.04 5.76 -4.27
N GLY A 15 9.66 6.53 -3.36
CA GLY A 15 9.36 7.96 -3.19
C GLY A 15 9.59 8.79 -4.45
N GLY A 16 10.70 8.58 -5.15
CA GLY A 16 10.95 9.24 -6.44
C GLY A 16 9.93 8.85 -7.52
N THR A 17 9.56 7.55 -7.58
CA THR A 17 8.54 7.08 -8.52
C THR A 17 7.16 7.65 -8.19
N LEU A 18 6.79 7.75 -6.91
CA LEU A 18 5.55 8.41 -6.46
C LEU A 18 5.50 9.88 -6.91
N ALA A 19 6.61 10.62 -6.69
CA ALA A 19 6.69 12.02 -7.08
C ALA A 19 6.49 12.21 -8.59
N HIS A 20 7.15 11.39 -9.39
CA HIS A 20 7.02 11.43 -10.85
C HIS A 20 5.60 11.05 -11.31
N LEU A 21 4.98 10.02 -10.73
CA LEU A 21 3.60 9.63 -11.06
C LEU A 21 2.59 10.71 -10.63
N ALA A 22 2.78 11.34 -9.47
CA ALA A 22 1.93 12.44 -9.02
C ALA A 22 2.04 13.65 -9.98
N ALA A 23 3.25 13.91 -10.51
CA ALA A 23 3.50 14.93 -11.53
C ALA A 23 2.74 14.64 -12.82
N ILE A 24 2.97 13.48 -13.46
CA ILE A 24 2.34 13.10 -14.74
C ILE A 24 0.81 13.08 -14.63
N LYS A 25 0.26 12.69 -13.49
CA LYS A 25 -1.19 12.68 -13.24
C LYS A 25 -1.74 14.02 -12.80
N GLU A 26 -0.88 15.02 -12.62
CA GLU A 26 -1.23 16.37 -12.15
C GLU A 26 -2.10 16.33 -10.88
N LEU A 27 -1.70 15.51 -9.91
CA LEU A 27 -2.47 15.30 -8.68
C LEU A 27 -2.31 16.45 -7.67
N GLY A 28 -1.22 17.20 -7.75
CA GLY A 28 -0.96 18.32 -6.84
C GLY A 28 0.51 18.72 -6.79
N ASP A 29 0.82 19.61 -5.84
CA ASP A 29 2.19 20.01 -5.52
C ASP A 29 2.84 18.95 -4.61
N VAL A 30 4.11 18.64 -4.83
CA VAL A 30 4.82 17.54 -4.17
C VAL A 30 5.90 18.08 -3.25
N VAL A 31 5.88 17.62 -2.00
CA VAL A 31 6.99 17.75 -1.05
C VAL A 31 7.61 16.39 -0.83
N LEU A 32 8.86 16.23 -1.21
CA LEU A 32 9.63 14.98 -1.04
C LEU A 32 10.55 15.15 0.18
N PHE A 33 10.23 14.45 1.26
CA PHE A 33 10.97 14.45 2.52
C PHE A 33 11.87 13.23 2.67
N ASP A 34 13.10 13.42 3.13
CA ASP A 34 14.00 12.35 3.57
C ASP A 34 14.96 12.89 4.62
N ILE A 35 15.49 12.01 5.48
CA ILE A 35 16.55 12.35 6.43
C ILE A 35 17.92 12.47 5.76
N SER A 36 18.08 11.94 4.54
CA SER A 36 19.30 11.95 3.74
C SER A 36 19.45 13.29 3.03
N GLU A 37 20.40 14.11 3.43
CA GLU A 37 20.65 15.41 2.81
C GLU A 37 20.96 15.29 1.32
N GLY A 38 20.42 16.17 0.51
CA GLY A 38 20.62 16.25 -0.93
C GLY A 38 19.76 15.29 -1.75
N THR A 39 19.40 14.11 -1.22
CA THR A 39 18.61 13.11 -1.97
C THR A 39 17.22 13.61 -2.35
N PRO A 40 16.39 14.13 -1.42
CA PRO A 40 15.08 14.62 -1.78
C PRO A 40 15.15 15.88 -2.67
N GLN A 41 16.13 16.76 -2.44
CA GLN A 41 16.33 17.96 -3.23
C GLN A 41 16.71 17.63 -4.67
N GLY A 42 17.68 16.72 -4.86
CA GLY A 42 18.12 16.30 -6.18
C GLY A 42 16.99 15.65 -6.99
N LYS A 43 16.23 14.74 -6.37
CA LYS A 43 15.09 14.09 -7.05
C LYS A 43 13.96 15.06 -7.37
N ALA A 44 13.64 15.96 -6.46
CA ALA A 44 12.60 16.97 -6.69
C ALA A 44 12.98 17.90 -7.87
N LEU A 45 14.26 18.29 -7.95
CA LEU A 45 14.77 19.10 -9.06
C LEU A 45 14.72 18.35 -10.40
N ASP A 46 15.22 17.12 -10.44
CA ASP A 46 15.23 16.26 -11.64
C ASP A 46 13.80 16.04 -12.19
N ILE A 47 12.84 15.76 -11.30
CA ILE A 47 11.44 15.61 -11.68
C ILE A 47 10.86 16.95 -12.19
N ALA A 48 11.16 18.06 -11.53
CA ALA A 48 10.71 19.38 -12.00
C ALA A 48 11.27 19.72 -13.40
N GLU A 49 12.53 19.36 -13.69
CA GLU A 49 13.16 19.54 -14.99
C GLU A 49 12.53 18.69 -16.09
N SER A 50 11.87 17.59 -15.76
CA SER A 50 11.12 16.77 -16.73
C SER A 50 9.78 17.40 -17.14
N GLY A 51 9.24 18.34 -16.34
CA GLY A 51 7.94 18.97 -16.56
C GLY A 51 7.78 19.62 -17.94
N PRO A 52 8.73 20.41 -18.45
CA PRO A 52 8.63 21.03 -19.77
C PRO A 52 8.52 20.02 -20.92
N SER A 53 9.07 18.82 -20.75
CA SER A 53 9.03 17.76 -21.77
C SER A 53 7.77 16.89 -21.67
N GLU A 54 7.30 16.63 -20.44
CA GLU A 54 6.10 15.79 -20.16
C GLU A 54 4.80 16.59 -20.23
N GLY A 55 4.87 17.92 -20.05
CA GLY A 55 3.73 18.83 -20.15
C GLY A 55 2.92 18.96 -18.86
N PHE A 56 3.53 18.71 -17.68
CA PHE A 56 2.90 18.99 -16.40
C PHE A 56 3.45 20.26 -15.74
N ASP A 57 2.58 20.90 -14.95
CA ASP A 57 2.89 22.06 -14.14
C ASP A 57 2.62 21.77 -12.67
N GLY A 58 3.66 21.67 -11.85
CA GLY A 58 3.57 21.43 -10.41
C GLY A 58 4.74 22.02 -9.67
N SER A 59 4.58 22.26 -8.37
CA SER A 59 5.68 22.63 -7.48
C SER A 59 6.29 21.36 -6.89
N PHE A 60 7.62 21.23 -6.95
CA PHE A 60 8.36 20.10 -6.40
C PHE A 60 9.41 20.62 -5.42
N LYS A 61 9.28 20.23 -4.15
CA LYS A 61 10.22 20.64 -3.10
C LYS A 61 10.83 19.39 -2.44
N GLY A 62 12.15 19.29 -2.47
CA GLY A 62 12.90 18.34 -1.64
C GLY A 62 13.26 19.00 -0.30
N THR A 63 13.12 18.25 0.81
CA THR A 63 13.37 18.79 2.15
C THR A 63 13.84 17.73 3.13
N ASN A 64 14.52 18.19 4.19
CA ASN A 64 14.87 17.40 5.37
C ASN A 64 14.15 17.93 6.64
N ASP A 65 13.20 18.87 6.48
CA ASP A 65 12.44 19.47 7.56
C ASP A 65 10.96 19.09 7.47
N TYR A 66 10.40 18.50 8.54
CA TYR A 66 8.98 18.19 8.62
C TYR A 66 8.08 19.43 8.56
N ALA A 67 8.55 20.61 8.92
CA ALA A 67 7.75 21.84 8.78
C ALA A 67 7.26 22.08 7.34
N ASP A 68 7.99 21.57 6.35
CA ASP A 68 7.65 21.74 4.94
C ASP A 68 6.45 20.89 4.48
N ILE A 69 6.09 19.83 5.22
CA ILE A 69 4.86 19.07 4.92
C ILE A 69 3.61 19.70 5.49
N ALA A 70 3.71 20.83 6.20
CA ALA A 70 2.57 21.49 6.82
C ALA A 70 1.44 21.72 5.82
N GLY A 71 0.21 21.35 6.20
CA GLY A 71 -0.97 21.46 5.37
C GLY A 71 -1.04 20.50 4.18
N ALA A 72 -0.30 19.38 4.22
CA ALA A 72 -0.45 18.32 3.20
C ALA A 72 -1.84 17.68 3.28
N ASP A 73 -2.46 17.48 2.12
CA ASP A 73 -3.73 16.75 1.98
C ASP A 73 -3.52 15.24 2.04
N VAL A 74 -2.38 14.76 1.51
CA VAL A 74 -1.99 13.35 1.51
C VAL A 74 -0.55 13.21 1.95
N CYS A 75 -0.28 12.26 2.85
CA CYS A 75 1.07 11.81 3.20
C CYS A 75 1.24 10.35 2.76
N ILE A 76 2.26 10.05 1.93
CA ILE A 76 2.59 8.67 1.54
C ILE A 76 3.92 8.30 2.20
N VAL A 77 3.90 7.28 3.05
CA VAL A 77 5.03 6.88 3.89
C VAL A 77 5.73 5.67 3.29
N THR A 78 6.95 5.89 2.82
CA THR A 78 7.87 4.85 2.31
C THR A 78 9.15 4.77 3.13
N ALA A 79 9.29 5.64 4.14
CA ALA A 79 10.43 5.68 5.03
C ALA A 79 10.59 4.37 5.78
N GLY A 80 11.81 3.86 5.84
CA GLY A 80 12.15 2.60 6.47
C GLY A 80 13.29 1.90 5.75
N VAL A 81 13.79 0.83 6.34
CA VAL A 81 14.84 0.02 5.71
C VAL A 81 14.26 -1.26 5.12
N PRO A 82 14.71 -1.69 3.94
CA PRO A 82 14.38 -3.02 3.42
C PRO A 82 15.13 -4.09 4.21
N ARG A 83 14.60 -5.32 4.20
CA ARG A 83 15.31 -6.46 4.81
C ARG A 83 16.63 -6.69 4.09
N LYS A 84 17.72 -6.74 4.87
CA LYS A 84 19.08 -7.01 4.37
C LYS A 84 19.47 -8.48 4.66
N PRO A 85 20.39 -9.08 3.90
CA PRO A 85 20.95 -10.38 4.22
C PRO A 85 21.52 -10.40 5.64
N GLY A 86 21.19 -11.44 6.41
CA GLY A 86 21.61 -11.58 7.81
C GLY A 86 20.77 -10.83 8.84
N MET A 87 19.80 -10.02 8.44
CA MET A 87 18.89 -9.33 9.33
C MET A 87 17.73 -10.26 9.72
N SER A 88 17.49 -10.42 11.02
CA SER A 88 16.33 -11.13 11.54
C SER A 88 15.03 -10.36 11.26
N ARG A 89 13.88 -11.02 11.44
CA ARG A 89 12.57 -10.37 11.34
C ARG A 89 12.40 -9.31 12.44
N ASP A 90 12.84 -9.63 13.64
CA ASP A 90 12.71 -8.74 14.80
C ASP A 90 13.61 -7.51 14.69
N ASP A 91 14.83 -7.67 14.14
CA ASP A 91 15.71 -6.53 13.85
C ASP A 91 15.06 -5.54 12.89
N LEU A 92 14.48 -6.07 11.79
CA LEU A 92 13.77 -5.23 10.81
C LEU A 92 12.58 -4.53 11.45
N LEU A 93 11.79 -5.26 12.23
CA LEU A 93 10.62 -4.74 12.94
C LEU A 93 11.02 -3.60 13.89
N GLY A 94 12.05 -3.83 14.71
CA GLY A 94 12.53 -2.83 15.68
C GLY A 94 13.10 -1.56 15.04
N ILE A 95 13.79 -1.68 13.89
CA ILE A 95 14.29 -0.52 13.17
C ILE A 95 13.13 0.27 12.58
N ASN A 96 12.22 -0.39 11.85
CA ASN A 96 11.12 0.29 11.17
C ASN A 96 10.09 0.83 12.16
N LEU A 97 9.92 0.23 13.33
CA LEU A 97 9.07 0.76 14.39
C LEU A 97 9.55 2.14 14.89
N LYS A 98 10.87 2.31 15.08
CA LYS A 98 11.47 3.60 15.43
C LYS A 98 11.27 4.64 14.32
N VAL A 99 11.35 4.21 13.05
CA VAL A 99 11.06 5.08 11.91
C VAL A 99 9.59 5.50 11.93
N MET A 100 8.64 4.57 12.14
CA MET A 100 7.21 4.88 12.21
C MET A 100 6.88 5.83 13.36
N LYS A 101 7.58 5.74 14.48
CA LYS A 101 7.43 6.69 15.59
C LYS A 101 7.80 8.12 15.16
N SER A 102 9.00 8.30 14.62
CA SER A 102 9.47 9.61 14.13
C SER A 102 8.55 10.18 13.04
N VAL A 103 8.11 9.33 12.09
CA VAL A 103 7.21 9.74 11.01
C VAL A 103 5.83 10.09 11.55
N GLY A 104 5.26 9.26 12.44
CA GLY A 104 3.94 9.50 13.03
C GLY A 104 3.90 10.80 13.83
N GLU A 105 4.91 11.05 14.68
CA GLU A 105 5.06 12.31 15.43
C GLU A 105 5.21 13.52 14.48
N GLY A 106 6.00 13.39 13.41
CA GLY A 106 6.18 14.44 12.40
C GLY A 106 4.90 14.78 11.65
N ILE A 107 4.13 13.77 11.22
CA ILE A 107 2.83 13.97 10.55
C ILE A 107 1.82 14.59 11.52
N ALA A 108 1.72 14.09 12.76
CA ALA A 108 0.81 14.64 13.77
C ALA A 108 1.07 16.12 14.05
N ALA A 109 2.35 16.53 14.08
CA ALA A 109 2.74 17.91 14.35
C ALA A 109 2.48 18.88 13.18
N HIS A 110 2.61 18.42 11.93
CA HIS A 110 2.65 19.31 10.77
C HIS A 110 1.51 19.10 9.76
N ALA A 111 0.96 17.90 9.68
CA ALA A 111 -0.11 17.54 8.74
C ALA A 111 -1.20 16.66 9.39
N PRO A 112 -1.83 17.10 10.51
CA PRO A 112 -2.76 16.28 11.28
C PRO A 112 -4.06 15.93 10.53
N ASP A 113 -4.41 16.65 9.48
CA ASP A 113 -5.62 16.42 8.69
C ASP A 113 -5.38 15.54 7.45
N ALA A 114 -4.11 15.17 7.17
CA ALA A 114 -3.74 14.44 5.98
C ALA A 114 -4.34 13.03 5.95
N PHE A 115 -4.66 12.55 4.74
CA PHE A 115 -4.86 11.13 4.48
C PHE A 115 -3.50 10.44 4.36
N VAL A 116 -3.24 9.44 5.19
CA VAL A 116 -1.92 8.82 5.33
C VAL A 116 -1.91 7.41 4.75
N ILE A 117 -1.08 7.18 3.74
CA ILE A 117 -0.91 5.88 3.09
C ILE A 117 0.46 5.30 3.50
N CYS A 118 0.47 4.21 4.23
CA CYS A 118 1.68 3.49 4.64
C CYS A 118 2.08 2.44 3.59
N ILE A 119 3.37 2.40 3.20
CA ILE A 119 3.94 1.38 2.30
C ILE A 119 5.05 0.59 3.02
N THR A 120 5.57 1.11 4.13
CA THR A 120 6.71 0.54 4.85
C THR A 120 6.40 -0.87 5.36
N ASN A 121 7.35 -1.81 5.16
CA ASN A 121 7.23 -3.20 5.58
C ASN A 121 7.90 -3.46 6.95
N PRO A 122 7.38 -4.46 7.72
CA PRO A 122 6.18 -5.29 7.46
C PRO A 122 4.90 -4.48 7.57
N LEU A 123 4.16 -4.41 6.44
CA LEU A 123 3.11 -3.41 6.24
C LEU A 123 2.05 -3.37 7.35
N ASP A 124 1.47 -4.53 7.68
CA ASP A 124 0.34 -4.60 8.60
C ASP A 124 0.71 -4.10 10.00
N ALA A 125 1.93 -4.39 10.46
CA ALA A 125 2.46 -3.88 11.71
C ALA A 125 2.82 -2.38 11.62
N MET A 126 3.38 -1.94 10.49
CA MET A 126 3.83 -0.56 10.33
C MET A 126 2.67 0.43 10.17
N VAL A 127 1.59 0.06 9.48
CA VAL A 127 0.39 0.91 9.40
C VAL A 127 -0.27 1.04 10.78
N TRP A 128 -0.35 -0.05 11.53
CA TRP A 128 -0.85 -0.02 12.89
C TRP A 128 0.00 0.88 13.79
N ALA A 129 1.32 0.69 13.79
CA ALA A 129 2.24 1.49 14.59
C ALA A 129 2.22 2.97 14.20
N LEU A 130 2.19 3.28 12.90
CA LEU A 130 2.10 4.64 12.40
C LEU A 130 0.83 5.35 12.92
N ARG A 131 -0.31 4.65 12.91
CA ARG A 131 -1.55 5.18 13.49
C ARG A 131 -1.41 5.41 14.99
N GLN A 132 -0.82 4.47 15.74
CA GLN A 132 -0.64 4.64 17.19
C GLN A 132 0.23 5.85 17.51
N PHE A 133 1.35 6.03 16.81
CA PHE A 133 2.27 7.14 17.04
C PHE A 133 1.75 8.49 16.54
N SER A 134 0.96 8.50 15.47
CA SER A 134 0.39 9.74 14.95
C SER A 134 -0.87 10.18 15.68
N GLY A 135 -1.61 9.25 16.29
CA GLY A 135 -2.89 9.53 16.93
C GLY A 135 -4.00 9.97 15.97
N LEU A 136 -3.77 9.89 14.64
CA LEU A 136 -4.78 10.28 13.64
C LEU A 136 -6.00 9.36 13.71
N PRO A 137 -7.18 9.82 13.25
CA PRO A 137 -8.36 8.97 13.11
C PRO A 137 -8.09 7.75 12.22
N HIS A 138 -8.74 6.61 12.51
CA HIS A 138 -8.52 5.36 11.76
C HIS A 138 -8.85 5.47 10.28
N GLU A 139 -9.88 6.22 9.92
CA GLU A 139 -10.28 6.48 8.54
C GLU A 139 -9.27 7.29 7.75
N LYS A 140 -8.34 7.95 8.43
CA LYS A 140 -7.26 8.73 7.80
C LYS A 140 -5.95 7.97 7.63
N VAL A 141 -5.80 6.78 8.18
CA VAL A 141 -4.56 5.99 8.09
C VAL A 141 -4.83 4.64 7.47
N VAL A 142 -4.14 4.32 6.39
CA VAL A 142 -4.36 3.09 5.61
C VAL A 142 -3.03 2.52 5.10
N GLY A 143 -2.96 1.20 4.95
CA GLY A 143 -1.82 0.51 4.36
C GLY A 143 -2.07 0.13 2.90
N MET A 144 -1.09 0.38 2.04
CA MET A 144 -1.07 -0.10 0.65
C MET A 144 -0.65 -1.57 0.64
N ALA A 145 -1.62 -2.47 0.45
CA ALA A 145 -1.47 -3.92 0.51
C ALA A 145 -2.13 -4.61 -0.68
N GLY A 146 -3.39 -4.98 -0.53
CA GLY A 146 -4.15 -5.73 -1.52
C GLY A 146 -4.29 -5.04 -2.88
N VAL A 147 -4.17 -3.71 -2.97
CA VAL A 147 -4.14 -2.99 -4.26
C VAL A 147 -2.98 -3.50 -5.11
N LEU A 148 -1.77 -3.59 -4.54
CA LEU A 148 -0.59 -4.13 -5.20
C LEU A 148 -0.74 -5.64 -5.48
N ASP A 149 -1.20 -6.40 -4.50
CA ASP A 149 -1.31 -7.85 -4.60
C ASP A 149 -2.37 -8.24 -5.64
N SER A 150 -3.49 -7.52 -5.68
CA SER A 150 -4.50 -7.66 -6.73
C SER A 150 -3.99 -7.26 -8.11
N ALA A 151 -3.15 -6.23 -8.22
CA ALA A 151 -2.53 -5.85 -9.49
C ALA A 151 -1.62 -6.96 -10.04
N ARG A 152 -0.85 -7.65 -9.18
CA ARG A 152 -0.06 -8.83 -9.55
C ARG A 152 -0.95 -9.97 -10.03
N PHE A 153 -1.99 -10.27 -9.27
CA PHE A 153 -2.95 -11.32 -9.60
C PHE A 153 -3.63 -11.05 -10.94
N ARG A 154 -4.11 -9.82 -11.16
CA ARG A 154 -4.67 -9.38 -12.45
C ARG A 154 -3.70 -9.55 -13.60
N HIS A 155 -2.43 -9.19 -13.40
CA HIS A 155 -1.39 -9.36 -14.42
C HIS A 155 -1.21 -10.83 -14.80
N PHE A 156 -1.05 -11.72 -13.83
CA PHE A 156 -0.85 -13.15 -14.11
C PHE A 156 -2.08 -13.81 -14.72
N LEU A 157 -3.29 -13.43 -14.29
CA LEU A 157 -4.54 -13.87 -14.92
C LEU A 157 -4.63 -13.39 -16.37
N SER A 158 -4.27 -12.15 -16.66
CA SER A 158 -4.31 -11.64 -18.03
C SER A 158 -3.38 -12.41 -18.98
N LEU A 159 -2.24 -12.88 -18.48
CA LEU A 159 -1.31 -13.74 -19.26
C LEU A 159 -1.91 -15.13 -19.50
N GLU A 160 -2.54 -15.74 -18.51
CA GLU A 160 -3.17 -17.07 -18.65
C GLU A 160 -4.30 -17.04 -19.67
N PHE A 161 -5.15 -16.00 -19.62
CA PHE A 161 -6.31 -15.89 -20.50
C PHE A 161 -6.02 -15.25 -21.85
N GLY A 162 -4.83 -14.65 -22.03
CA GLY A 162 -4.46 -13.95 -23.25
C GLY A 162 -5.32 -12.71 -23.53
N VAL A 163 -5.75 -12.00 -22.47
CA VAL A 163 -6.63 -10.84 -22.54
C VAL A 163 -5.98 -9.57 -21.96
N SER A 164 -6.59 -8.42 -22.24
CA SER A 164 -6.18 -7.15 -21.64
C SER A 164 -6.31 -7.19 -20.11
N MET A 165 -5.32 -6.66 -19.39
CA MET A 165 -5.39 -6.46 -17.93
C MET A 165 -6.56 -5.55 -17.53
N ARG A 166 -7.10 -4.73 -18.43
CA ARG A 166 -8.25 -3.86 -18.18
C ARG A 166 -9.55 -4.65 -17.99
N ASP A 167 -9.62 -5.84 -18.58
CA ASP A 167 -10.80 -6.71 -18.47
C ASP A 167 -10.73 -7.68 -17.30
N VAL A 168 -9.63 -7.65 -16.52
CA VAL A 168 -9.44 -8.49 -15.34
C VAL A 168 -9.71 -7.68 -14.08
N THR A 169 -10.63 -8.16 -13.25
CA THR A 169 -10.85 -7.68 -11.88
C THR A 169 -10.44 -8.77 -10.91
N ALA A 170 -9.70 -8.43 -9.87
CA ALA A 170 -9.26 -9.38 -8.86
C ALA A 170 -9.22 -8.75 -7.46
N PHE A 171 -9.45 -9.58 -6.45
CA PHE A 171 -9.37 -9.21 -5.05
C PHE A 171 -8.36 -10.10 -4.32
N VAL A 172 -7.45 -9.45 -3.59
CA VAL A 172 -6.55 -10.10 -2.64
C VAL A 172 -6.72 -9.42 -1.30
N LEU A 173 -7.09 -10.18 -0.29
CA LEU A 173 -7.36 -9.73 1.07
C LEU A 173 -6.29 -10.26 2.05
N GLY A 174 -6.51 -10.01 3.35
CA GLY A 174 -5.63 -10.49 4.42
C GLY A 174 -4.37 -9.64 4.60
N GLY A 175 -3.41 -10.12 5.37
CA GLY A 175 -2.12 -9.48 5.59
C GLY A 175 -1.26 -9.47 4.31
N HIS A 176 -0.45 -8.43 4.16
CA HIS A 176 0.45 -8.27 3.02
C HIS A 176 1.67 -9.22 3.14
N GLY A 177 1.79 -10.18 2.24
CA GLY A 177 2.89 -11.17 2.22
C GLY A 177 2.39 -12.60 2.00
N ASP A 178 3.10 -13.58 2.56
CA ASP A 178 2.88 -15.01 2.31
C ASP A 178 1.48 -15.51 2.74
N THR A 179 0.82 -14.79 3.64
CA THR A 179 -0.51 -15.12 4.15
C THR A 179 -1.65 -14.38 3.46
N MET A 180 -1.37 -13.64 2.37
CA MET A 180 -2.42 -12.99 1.59
C MET A 180 -3.47 -14.00 1.07
N VAL A 181 -4.68 -13.53 0.89
CA VAL A 181 -5.85 -14.32 0.54
C VAL A 181 -6.39 -13.89 -0.83
N PRO A 182 -5.86 -14.44 -1.94
CA PRO A 182 -6.42 -14.20 -3.27
C PRO A 182 -7.79 -14.88 -3.40
N LEU A 183 -8.81 -14.09 -3.70
CA LEU A 183 -10.19 -14.55 -3.82
C LEU A 183 -10.54 -14.86 -5.27
N ALA A 184 -10.33 -16.09 -5.71
CA ALA A 184 -10.64 -16.54 -7.07
C ALA A 184 -12.15 -16.39 -7.38
N ARG A 185 -13.01 -16.66 -6.41
CA ARG A 185 -14.48 -16.59 -6.54
C ARG A 185 -14.97 -15.16 -6.80
N TYR A 186 -14.28 -14.14 -6.27
CA TYR A 186 -14.58 -12.72 -6.49
C TYR A 186 -13.70 -12.08 -7.58
N SER A 187 -12.89 -12.89 -8.28
CA SER A 187 -12.06 -12.42 -9.39
C SER A 187 -12.67 -12.82 -10.73
N THR A 188 -12.64 -11.90 -11.70
CA THR A 188 -13.38 -12.05 -12.96
C THR A 188 -12.56 -11.62 -14.17
N VAL A 189 -12.92 -12.16 -15.34
CA VAL A 189 -12.53 -11.64 -16.65
C VAL A 189 -13.79 -11.13 -17.33
N ALA A 190 -13.86 -9.84 -17.63
CA ALA A 190 -15.03 -9.18 -18.21
C ALA A 190 -16.36 -9.52 -17.48
N GLY A 191 -16.30 -9.63 -16.15
CA GLY A 191 -17.45 -9.98 -15.29
C GLY A 191 -17.72 -11.47 -15.16
N ILE A 192 -17.01 -12.35 -15.87
CA ILE A 192 -17.15 -13.82 -15.75
C ILE A 192 -16.25 -14.30 -14.60
N PRO A 193 -16.80 -14.92 -13.55
CA PRO A 193 -16.02 -15.41 -12.41
C PRO A 193 -15.00 -16.49 -12.81
N LEU A 194 -13.83 -16.50 -12.18
CA LEU A 194 -12.79 -17.50 -12.47
C LEU A 194 -13.26 -18.94 -12.35
N PRO A 195 -14.10 -19.34 -11.36
CA PRO A 195 -14.63 -20.70 -11.29
C PRO A 195 -15.49 -21.08 -12.51
N ASP A 196 -16.19 -20.12 -13.12
CA ASP A 196 -16.98 -20.39 -14.32
C ASP A 196 -16.10 -20.53 -15.56
N LEU A 197 -14.99 -19.78 -15.64
CA LEU A 197 -13.99 -19.94 -16.70
C LEU A 197 -13.31 -21.31 -16.66
N VAL A 198 -13.11 -21.89 -15.46
CA VAL A 198 -12.65 -23.27 -15.30
C VAL A 198 -13.71 -24.26 -15.84
N LYS A 199 -15.00 -24.10 -15.47
CA LYS A 199 -16.09 -24.94 -15.97
C LYS A 199 -16.25 -24.88 -17.49
N MET A 200 -15.98 -23.71 -18.08
CA MET A 200 -16.00 -23.48 -19.51
C MET A 200 -14.76 -24.08 -20.24
N GLY A 201 -13.76 -24.55 -19.51
CA GLY A 201 -12.52 -25.09 -20.06
C GLY A 201 -11.56 -24.03 -20.60
N TRP A 202 -11.73 -22.76 -20.23
CA TRP A 202 -10.82 -21.68 -20.65
C TRP A 202 -9.51 -21.69 -19.87
N THR A 203 -9.52 -22.22 -18.64
CA THR A 203 -8.34 -22.55 -17.83
C THR A 203 -8.62 -23.81 -17.00
N THR A 204 -7.67 -24.24 -16.17
CA THR A 204 -7.85 -25.34 -15.22
C THR A 204 -7.63 -24.87 -13.78
N GLN A 205 -8.13 -25.65 -12.79
CA GLN A 205 -7.94 -25.31 -11.38
C GLN A 205 -6.45 -25.31 -11.01
N GLU A 206 -5.67 -26.28 -11.50
CA GLU A 206 -4.22 -26.36 -11.25
C GLU A 206 -3.47 -25.11 -11.71
N LYS A 207 -3.87 -24.53 -12.86
CA LYS A 207 -3.27 -23.30 -13.35
C LYS A 207 -3.65 -22.10 -12.49
N LEU A 208 -4.91 -22.00 -12.04
CA LEU A 208 -5.33 -20.95 -11.12
C LEU A 208 -4.58 -21.06 -9.79
N ASP A 209 -4.41 -22.25 -9.24
CA ASP A 209 -3.67 -22.48 -8.00
C ASP A 209 -2.20 -22.07 -8.14
N ALA A 210 -1.58 -22.37 -9.29
CA ALA A 210 -0.23 -21.94 -9.61
C ALA A 210 -0.11 -20.39 -9.71
N ILE A 211 -1.11 -19.72 -10.29
CA ILE A 211 -1.18 -18.25 -10.37
C ILE A 211 -1.37 -17.64 -8.99
N VAL A 212 -2.24 -18.20 -8.16
CA VAL A 212 -2.41 -17.78 -6.76
C VAL A 212 -1.09 -17.87 -6.00
N GLN A 213 -0.37 -19.01 -6.13
CA GLN A 213 0.93 -19.16 -5.47
C GLN A 213 1.96 -18.15 -6.00
N ARG A 214 2.05 -17.96 -7.33
CA ARG A 214 2.95 -16.97 -7.93
C ARG A 214 2.63 -15.55 -7.48
N THR A 215 1.35 -15.24 -7.23
CA THR A 215 0.93 -13.93 -6.69
C THR A 215 1.50 -13.72 -5.29
N ARG A 216 1.46 -14.73 -4.42
CA ARG A 216 2.08 -14.71 -3.09
C ARG A 216 3.60 -14.51 -3.16
N ASP A 217 4.25 -15.17 -4.10
CA ASP A 217 5.70 -15.13 -4.30
C ASP A 217 6.17 -13.93 -5.11
N GLY A 218 5.27 -13.12 -5.68
CA GLY A 218 5.59 -12.08 -6.65
C GLY A 218 6.59 -11.02 -6.15
N GLY A 219 6.60 -10.72 -4.86
CA GLY A 219 7.62 -9.85 -4.26
C GLY A 219 9.00 -10.51 -4.25
N ALA A 220 9.08 -11.78 -3.86
CA ALA A 220 10.31 -12.55 -3.82
C ALA A 220 10.86 -12.83 -5.25
N GLU A 221 9.99 -13.08 -6.22
CA GLU A 221 10.37 -13.25 -7.64
C GLU A 221 11.10 -12.01 -8.16
N ILE A 222 10.58 -10.80 -7.89
CA ILE A 222 11.21 -9.54 -8.32
C ILE A 222 12.55 -9.33 -7.63
N VAL A 223 12.63 -9.56 -6.31
CA VAL A 223 13.89 -9.47 -5.55
C VAL A 223 14.94 -10.44 -6.11
N GLY A 224 14.53 -11.67 -6.42
CA GLY A 224 15.39 -12.68 -7.04
C GLY A 224 15.95 -12.27 -8.40
N LEU A 225 15.15 -11.56 -9.22
CA LEU A 225 15.56 -11.05 -10.53
C LEU A 225 16.46 -9.82 -10.43
N LEU A 226 16.11 -8.86 -9.57
CA LEU A 226 16.87 -7.61 -9.41
C LEU A 226 18.21 -7.79 -8.68
N LYS A 227 18.36 -8.85 -7.88
CA LYS A 227 19.53 -9.13 -7.02
C LYS A 227 19.78 -8.09 -5.93
N THR A 228 19.54 -6.81 -6.21
CA THR A 228 19.62 -5.70 -5.26
C THR A 228 18.35 -4.86 -5.31
N GLY A 229 17.77 -4.53 -4.16
CA GLY A 229 16.53 -3.77 -4.08
C GLY A 229 15.27 -4.64 -4.12
N SER A 230 14.14 -4.01 -4.31
CA SER A 230 12.80 -4.62 -4.36
C SER A 230 11.95 -3.92 -5.42
N ALA A 231 10.73 -4.42 -5.64
CA ALA A 231 9.75 -3.75 -6.49
C ALA A 231 9.52 -2.30 -6.02
N PHE A 232 9.43 -1.36 -6.95
CA PHE A 232 9.14 0.05 -6.63
C PHE A 232 8.16 0.71 -7.61
N TYR A 233 8.06 0.27 -8.87
CA TYR A 233 7.07 0.80 -9.82
C TYR A 233 5.64 0.44 -9.42
N ALA A 234 5.33 -0.84 -9.26
CA ALA A 234 3.99 -1.31 -8.94
C ALA A 234 3.52 -0.84 -7.54
N PRO A 235 4.35 -0.86 -6.46
CA PRO A 235 3.97 -0.27 -5.18
C PRO A 235 3.66 1.22 -5.27
N ALA A 236 4.47 2.00 -6.00
CA ALA A 236 4.23 3.42 -6.19
C ALA A 236 2.91 3.67 -6.95
N THR A 237 2.68 2.95 -8.05
CA THR A 237 1.43 3.08 -8.82
C THR A 237 0.21 2.73 -7.98
N SER A 238 0.29 1.68 -7.15
CA SER A 238 -0.81 1.26 -6.26
C SER A 238 -1.14 2.33 -5.21
N ALA A 239 -0.12 2.96 -4.60
CA ALA A 239 -0.35 4.03 -3.64
C ALA A 239 -0.87 5.32 -4.31
N ILE A 240 -0.43 5.62 -5.52
CA ILE A 240 -0.96 6.75 -6.31
C ILE A 240 -2.44 6.50 -6.67
N GLU A 241 -2.86 5.27 -6.97
CA GLU A 241 -4.28 4.95 -7.19
C GLU A 241 -5.12 5.25 -5.94
N MET A 242 -4.62 4.94 -4.74
CA MET A 242 -5.28 5.27 -3.48
C MET A 242 -5.32 6.78 -3.23
N ALA A 243 -4.21 7.48 -3.44
CA ALA A 243 -4.12 8.94 -3.28
C ALA A 243 -5.05 9.68 -4.26
N GLU A 244 -5.11 9.24 -5.52
CA GLU A 244 -6.01 9.80 -6.53
C GLU A 244 -7.47 9.58 -6.16
N ALA A 245 -7.83 8.40 -5.63
CA ALA A 245 -9.18 8.09 -5.17
C ALA A 245 -9.62 9.05 -4.03
N TYR A 246 -8.72 9.37 -3.10
CA TYR A 246 -8.97 10.33 -2.04
C TYR A 246 -9.07 11.77 -2.57
N LEU A 247 -8.04 12.23 -3.30
CA LEU A 247 -7.94 13.62 -3.75
C LEU A 247 -9.06 14.04 -4.71
N ARG A 248 -9.56 13.10 -5.53
CA ARG A 248 -10.63 13.31 -6.51
C ARG A 248 -11.99 12.80 -6.07
N ASP A 249 -12.13 12.38 -4.83
CA ASP A 249 -13.37 11.81 -4.27
C ASP A 249 -14.00 10.72 -5.14
N GLN A 250 -13.17 9.80 -5.66
CA GLN A 250 -13.61 8.84 -6.68
C GLN A 250 -14.48 7.70 -6.13
N LYS A 251 -14.55 7.50 -4.82
CA LYS A 251 -15.28 6.38 -4.17
C LYS A 251 -14.85 5.01 -4.70
N ARG A 252 -13.55 4.84 -4.95
CA ARG A 252 -13.00 3.58 -5.45
C ARG A 252 -13.10 2.49 -4.39
N VAL A 253 -13.49 1.29 -4.85
CA VAL A 253 -13.42 0.08 -4.01
C VAL A 253 -12.04 -0.55 -4.23
N LEU A 254 -11.19 -0.47 -3.20
CA LEU A 254 -9.82 -0.95 -3.25
C LEU A 254 -9.52 -1.84 -2.03
N PRO A 255 -8.84 -2.99 -2.21
CA PRO A 255 -8.41 -3.81 -1.09
C PRO A 255 -7.18 -3.19 -0.41
N CYS A 256 -7.35 -2.72 0.81
CA CYS A 256 -6.33 -2.01 1.58
C CYS A 256 -6.21 -2.56 3.00
N ALA A 257 -5.06 -2.43 3.63
CA ALA A 257 -4.93 -2.67 5.06
C ALA A 257 -5.57 -1.49 5.81
N ALA A 258 -6.82 -1.69 6.23
CA ALA A 258 -7.63 -0.71 6.94
C ALA A 258 -7.97 -1.20 8.34
N TYR A 259 -8.35 -0.27 9.22
CA TYR A 259 -8.83 -0.60 10.55
C TYR A 259 -10.23 -1.21 10.46
N VAL A 260 -10.35 -2.44 10.94
CA VAL A 260 -11.60 -3.20 10.93
C VAL A 260 -12.13 -3.30 12.35
N ASP A 261 -13.38 -2.90 12.54
CA ASP A 261 -14.12 -3.00 13.79
C ASP A 261 -15.53 -3.52 13.48
N GLY A 262 -15.83 -4.73 13.92
CA GLY A 262 -17.09 -5.44 13.71
C GLY A 262 -17.20 -6.25 12.39
N ALA A 263 -16.65 -5.79 11.27
CA ALA A 263 -16.65 -6.57 10.01
C ALA A 263 -15.70 -7.78 10.10
N TYR A 264 -15.98 -8.84 9.35
CA TYR A 264 -15.20 -10.09 9.36
C TYR A 264 -15.05 -10.72 10.75
N GLY A 265 -15.91 -10.36 11.72
CA GLY A 265 -15.80 -10.80 13.11
C GLY A 265 -14.54 -10.29 13.82
N LEU A 266 -13.99 -9.17 13.39
CA LEU A 266 -12.77 -8.57 13.94
C LEU A 266 -13.09 -7.34 14.78
N ASP A 267 -12.40 -7.21 15.89
CA ASP A 267 -12.50 -6.08 16.80
C ASP A 267 -11.14 -5.36 16.88
N GLY A 268 -11.06 -4.23 16.18
CA GLY A 268 -9.99 -3.28 16.39
C GLY A 268 -8.61 -3.67 15.85
N MET A 269 -8.49 -4.05 14.55
CA MET A 269 -7.18 -4.33 13.93
C MET A 269 -7.08 -3.85 12.49
N TYR A 270 -5.83 -3.63 12.01
CA TYR A 270 -5.55 -3.40 10.60
C TYR A 270 -5.39 -4.73 9.88
N VAL A 271 -6.12 -4.90 8.78
CA VAL A 271 -6.01 -6.06 7.89
C VAL A 271 -6.51 -5.68 6.48
N GLY A 272 -6.01 -6.39 5.47
CA GLY A 272 -6.41 -6.19 4.08
C GLY A 272 -7.86 -6.61 3.82
N VAL A 273 -8.72 -5.64 3.55
CA VAL A 273 -10.16 -5.80 3.27
C VAL A 273 -10.59 -4.84 2.16
N PRO A 274 -11.72 -5.11 1.45
CA PRO A 274 -12.24 -4.17 0.47
C PRO A 274 -12.75 -2.90 1.17
N THR A 275 -12.23 -1.74 0.74
CA THR A 275 -12.56 -0.43 1.32
C THR A 275 -13.06 0.52 0.25
N VAL A 276 -13.93 1.44 0.61
CA VAL A 276 -14.29 2.59 -0.23
C VAL A 276 -13.41 3.77 0.17
N ILE A 277 -12.60 4.26 -0.78
CA ILE A 277 -11.77 5.46 -0.60
C ILE A 277 -12.40 6.65 -1.29
N GLY A 278 -12.69 7.70 -0.54
CA GLY A 278 -13.17 8.98 -1.01
C GLY A 278 -12.59 10.12 -0.20
N ALA A 279 -13.13 11.34 -0.33
CA ALA A 279 -12.63 12.54 0.35
C ALA A 279 -12.66 12.44 1.89
N GLY A 280 -13.47 11.57 2.46
CA GLY A 280 -13.47 11.24 3.90
C GLY A 280 -12.30 10.37 4.35
N GLY A 281 -11.52 9.79 3.43
CA GLY A 281 -10.53 8.74 3.70
C GLY A 281 -11.13 7.36 3.44
N ILE A 282 -10.99 6.43 4.38
CA ILE A 282 -11.69 5.14 4.36
C ILE A 282 -13.13 5.37 4.81
N GLU A 283 -14.05 5.43 3.87
CA GLU A 283 -15.45 5.76 4.15
C GLU A 283 -16.32 4.55 4.49
N LYS A 284 -15.91 3.38 4.01
CA LYS A 284 -16.64 2.13 4.25
C LYS A 284 -15.72 0.93 4.09
N ILE A 285 -15.89 -0.05 4.95
CA ILE A 285 -15.40 -1.42 4.76
C ILE A 285 -16.54 -2.25 4.18
N ILE A 286 -16.25 -3.03 3.15
CA ILE A 286 -17.23 -3.94 2.54
C ILE A 286 -16.98 -5.34 3.11
N ASP A 287 -17.93 -5.80 3.91
CA ASP A 287 -17.92 -7.15 4.48
C ASP A 287 -18.50 -8.12 3.45
N ILE A 288 -17.61 -8.88 2.78
CA ILE A 288 -18.01 -9.86 1.77
C ILE A 288 -18.08 -11.25 2.40
N GLU A 289 -19.01 -12.07 1.95
CA GLU A 289 -19.16 -13.42 2.43
C GLU A 289 -17.99 -14.31 1.92
N LEU A 290 -17.24 -14.89 2.86
CA LEU A 290 -16.18 -15.85 2.59
C LEU A 290 -16.69 -17.27 2.77
N ASP A 291 -16.31 -18.18 1.88
CA ASP A 291 -16.56 -19.62 2.08
C ASP A 291 -15.62 -20.21 3.16
N ALA A 292 -15.79 -21.49 3.48
CA ALA A 292 -15.04 -22.13 4.57
C ALA A 292 -13.51 -22.12 4.35
N ASP A 293 -13.06 -22.31 3.11
CA ASP A 293 -11.64 -22.32 2.76
C ASP A 293 -11.07 -20.88 2.79
N GLU A 294 -11.81 -19.92 2.27
CA GLU A 294 -11.46 -18.48 2.31
C GLU A 294 -11.42 -17.97 3.75
N GLN A 295 -12.37 -18.40 4.61
CA GLN A 295 -12.37 -18.08 6.04
C GLN A 295 -11.14 -18.66 6.76
N ALA A 296 -10.78 -19.92 6.46
CA ALA A 296 -9.59 -20.55 7.03
C ALA A 296 -8.30 -19.81 6.63
N MET A 297 -8.19 -19.40 5.35
CA MET A 297 -7.07 -18.59 4.88
C MET A 297 -7.05 -17.22 5.57
N MET A 298 -8.19 -16.56 5.69
CA MET A 298 -8.31 -15.26 6.34
C MET A 298 -7.93 -15.34 7.82
N GLN A 299 -8.39 -16.37 8.55
CA GLN A 299 -8.02 -16.58 9.95
C GLN A 299 -6.50 -16.75 10.14
N LYS A 300 -5.86 -17.56 9.28
CA LYS A 300 -4.39 -17.71 9.29
C LYS A 300 -3.68 -16.38 9.07
N SER A 301 -4.21 -15.56 8.17
CA SER A 301 -3.67 -14.24 7.87
C SER A 301 -3.84 -13.28 9.05
N ILE A 302 -5.00 -13.26 9.69
CA ILE A 302 -5.30 -12.49 10.89
C ILE A 302 -4.34 -12.86 12.04
N ASP A 303 -4.13 -14.15 12.27
CA ASP A 303 -3.23 -14.62 13.35
C ASP A 303 -1.78 -14.19 13.10
N ALA A 304 -1.34 -14.18 11.85
CA ALA A 304 -0.02 -13.68 11.47
C ALA A 304 0.12 -12.18 11.74
N VAL A 305 -0.89 -11.37 11.41
CA VAL A 305 -0.91 -9.92 11.69
C VAL A 305 -0.94 -9.65 13.18
N LYS A 306 -1.77 -10.37 13.96
CA LYS A 306 -1.79 -10.27 15.44
C LYS A 306 -0.41 -10.54 16.03
N GLY A 307 0.27 -11.59 15.57
CA GLY A 307 1.62 -11.91 16.01
C GLY A 307 2.63 -10.80 15.73
N LEU A 308 2.50 -10.08 14.61
CA LEU A 308 3.34 -8.92 14.31
C LEU A 308 3.07 -7.73 15.25
N VAL A 309 1.81 -7.44 15.53
CA VAL A 309 1.41 -6.36 16.45
C VAL A 309 1.90 -6.65 17.86
N GLU A 310 1.75 -7.87 18.34
CA GLU A 310 2.27 -8.26 19.67
C GLU A 310 3.80 -8.16 19.73
N ALA A 311 4.50 -8.51 18.68
CA ALA A 311 5.95 -8.32 18.59
C ALA A 311 6.33 -6.81 18.66
N CYS A 312 5.57 -5.92 18.02
CA CYS A 312 5.76 -4.47 18.14
C CYS A 312 5.60 -3.98 19.59
N LYS A 313 4.54 -4.42 20.29
CA LYS A 313 4.32 -4.09 21.70
C LYS A 313 5.45 -4.58 22.60
N GLY A 314 6.00 -5.76 22.29
CA GLY A 314 7.16 -6.31 23.01
C GLY A 314 8.46 -5.51 22.78
N ILE A 315 8.57 -4.79 21.67
CA ILE A 315 9.74 -3.96 21.33
C ILE A 315 9.60 -2.54 21.90
N ASP A 316 8.42 -1.94 21.83
CA ASP A 316 8.15 -0.59 22.34
C ASP A 316 6.93 -0.62 23.31
N ASN A 317 7.21 -0.56 24.60
CA ASN A 317 6.19 -0.59 25.66
C ASN A 317 5.21 0.60 25.60
N SER A 318 5.50 1.67 24.85
CA SER A 318 4.55 2.77 24.66
C SER A 318 3.36 2.40 23.76
N LEU A 319 3.40 1.24 23.13
CA LEU A 319 2.35 0.67 22.28
C LEU A 319 1.49 -0.38 23.00
N ALA A 320 1.81 -0.70 24.27
CA ALA A 320 1.12 -1.73 25.08
C ALA A 320 -0.24 -1.25 25.61
#